data_0ac5ff8b309c2273e9c4e5dc0b901793
#
_entry.id   0ac5ff8b309c2273e9c4e5dc0b901793
#
_cell.length_a   1.000
_cell.length_b   1.000
_cell.length_c   1.000
_cell.angle_alpha   90.00
_cell.angle_beta   90.00
_cell.angle_gamma   90.00
#
_symmetry.space_group_name_H-M   'P 1'
#
loop_
_entity.id
_entity.type
_entity.pdbx_description
1 polymer ?
#
loop_
_entity_poly.entity_id
_entity_poly.type
_entity_poly.pdbx_seq_one_letter_code
_entity_poly.pdbx_strand_id
1 'polypeptide(L)'
;MNRVQRSIWERIPIWRDKYLNRWRIWQLARKVAGQAKPTPGEKPVIFFNASTRLDYMSQNGAFSLLSSWGLRLAGTPVVHFVCQRGMSRCTLSSTERNYFEAMPCDKCINLSKVAFTGAQVQSFTFSQDAALAEALAGLTVEQYVKFEYQGLAYGEIVLPSVRWCKRRHNLQDDETTRTLFNEFILSAYHIRREFQALLDKSDPKAVIVFNGLMFPEAIAKLTAQERGIPVVMHEVGYQPFSGFLTTREATAREIELGDDFQLTEAQEARLEQYLEQRFAGSFTMAGIQFWPEMSKLDESFLAKAAEFKQIVPVFTNVIFDTSQPHANVVYEHMFAWLDDLLAVIKVHPETLFVIRAHPDEMRMGKASHETVKQWVQRNHVEALANVVFIHSEEFISSYELIQRSKFMIVYNSSIGLEGALLGKAVLCGGEAWYAHFPTVYFPKSAAAFRQQADALLKAEQIAVPKEFQRNARRLLYYQNYRAALPFD
;
A
#
# COMPACT_ATOMS: atom_id res chain seq x y z
N MET A 1 21.67 -23.97 28.50
CA MET A 1 21.85 -23.79 27.06
C MET A 1 22.08 -22.31 26.76
N ASN A 2 23.25 -21.95 26.25
CA ASN A 2 23.65 -20.54 26.00
C ASN A 2 22.73 -19.89 24.97
N ARG A 3 22.49 -18.55 25.08
CA ARG A 3 21.66 -17.74 24.16
C ARG A 3 22.00 -17.98 22.68
N VAL A 4 23.28 -18.26 22.38
CA VAL A 4 23.81 -18.58 21.04
C VAL A 4 23.33 -19.96 20.56
N GLN A 5 23.31 -20.97 21.43
CA GLN A 5 22.86 -22.33 21.07
C GLN A 5 21.34 -22.37 20.80
N ARG A 6 20.52 -21.67 21.62
CA ARG A 6 19.09 -21.51 21.38
C ARG A 6 18.79 -20.88 20.01
N SER A 7 19.57 -19.86 19.64
CA SER A 7 19.46 -19.19 18.34
C SER A 7 19.78 -20.09 17.13
N ILE A 8 20.67 -21.07 17.27
CA ILE A 8 21.03 -22.01 16.18
C ILE A 8 19.90 -23.04 15.97
N TRP A 9 19.38 -23.62 17.04
CA TRP A 9 18.29 -24.61 16.96
C TRP A 9 16.99 -24.02 16.40
N GLU A 10 16.68 -22.77 16.72
CA GLU A 10 15.53 -22.03 16.17
C GLU A 10 15.71 -21.69 14.67
N ARG A 11 16.95 -21.58 14.18
CA ARG A 11 17.26 -21.28 12.77
C ARG A 11 17.26 -22.51 11.86
N ILE A 12 17.51 -23.68 12.38
CA ILE A 12 17.55 -24.93 11.58
C ILE A 12 16.22 -25.19 10.84
N PRO A 13 15.04 -25.12 11.47
CA PRO A 13 13.77 -25.26 10.76
C PRO A 13 13.59 -24.23 9.65
N ILE A 14 13.94 -22.97 9.90
CA ILE A 14 13.85 -21.87 8.93
C ILE A 14 14.74 -22.15 7.71
N TRP A 15 15.96 -22.61 7.90
CA TRP A 15 16.88 -22.97 6.81
C TRP A 15 16.38 -24.17 6.02
N ARG A 16 15.95 -25.22 6.71
CA ARG A 16 15.35 -26.41 6.08
C ARG A 16 14.18 -26.02 5.19
N ASP A 17 13.27 -25.19 5.70
CA ASP A 17 12.08 -24.76 4.97
C ASP A 17 12.43 -23.85 3.78
N LYS A 18 13.43 -23.00 3.90
CA LYS A 18 13.99 -22.24 2.77
C LYS A 18 14.52 -23.15 1.67
N TYR A 19 15.31 -24.16 2.03
CA TYR A 19 15.85 -25.11 1.06
C TYR A 19 14.74 -25.92 0.38
N LEU A 20 13.79 -26.43 1.15
CA LEU A 20 12.66 -27.18 0.62
C LEU A 20 11.78 -26.34 -0.31
N ASN A 21 11.46 -25.12 0.06
CA ASN A 21 10.67 -24.21 -0.78
C ASN A 21 11.42 -23.87 -2.07
N ARG A 22 12.70 -23.60 -1.99
CA ARG A 22 13.54 -23.33 -3.16
C ARG A 22 13.58 -24.52 -4.12
N TRP A 23 13.71 -25.73 -3.59
CA TRP A 23 13.69 -26.96 -4.38
C TRP A 23 12.31 -27.21 -5.01
N ARG A 24 11.21 -26.98 -4.27
CA ARG A 24 9.84 -27.04 -4.80
C ARG A 24 9.62 -26.05 -5.94
N ILE A 25 10.02 -24.80 -5.74
CA ILE A 25 9.93 -23.77 -6.79
C ILE A 25 10.69 -24.22 -8.05
N TRP A 26 11.90 -24.74 -7.90
CA TRP A 26 12.68 -25.22 -9.00
C TRP A 26 12.02 -26.40 -9.73
N GLN A 27 11.46 -27.36 -8.99
CA GLN A 27 10.73 -28.49 -9.59
C GLN A 27 9.52 -28.03 -10.40
N LEU A 28 8.72 -27.10 -9.85
CA LEU A 28 7.56 -26.53 -10.53
C LEU A 28 7.98 -25.73 -11.77
N ALA A 29 9.00 -24.89 -11.66
CA ALA A 29 9.54 -24.13 -12.78
C ALA A 29 10.00 -25.05 -13.93
N ARG A 30 10.66 -26.19 -13.61
CA ARG A 30 11.05 -27.20 -14.61
C ARG A 30 9.84 -27.90 -15.25
N LYS A 31 8.80 -28.21 -14.48
CA LYS A 31 7.56 -28.79 -15.04
C LYS A 31 6.91 -27.80 -16.01
N VAL A 32 6.78 -26.54 -15.61
CA VAL A 32 6.27 -25.47 -16.49
C VAL A 32 7.12 -25.36 -17.75
N ALA A 33 8.46 -25.33 -17.62
CA ALA A 33 9.36 -25.26 -18.75
C ALA A 33 9.20 -26.42 -19.74
N GLY A 34 8.95 -27.63 -19.23
CA GLY A 34 8.72 -28.81 -20.07
C GLY A 34 7.35 -28.86 -20.75
N GLN A 35 6.36 -28.17 -20.22
CA GLN A 35 4.98 -28.16 -20.73
C GLN A 35 4.63 -26.92 -21.54
N ALA A 36 5.28 -25.79 -21.26
CA ALA A 36 5.04 -24.52 -21.94
C ALA A 36 5.45 -24.61 -23.42
N LYS A 37 4.51 -24.32 -24.30
CA LYS A 37 4.71 -24.28 -25.74
C LYS A 37 4.30 -22.89 -26.24
N PRO A 38 5.24 -21.94 -26.39
CA PRO A 38 4.92 -20.61 -26.89
C PRO A 38 4.23 -20.65 -28.23
N THR A 39 3.13 -19.93 -28.39
CA THR A 39 2.41 -19.79 -29.64
C THR A 39 3.30 -19.04 -30.64
N PRO A 40 3.58 -19.60 -31.82
CA PRO A 40 4.41 -18.96 -32.81
C PRO A 40 3.84 -17.62 -33.27
N GLY A 41 4.67 -16.58 -33.32
CA GLY A 41 4.28 -15.24 -33.75
C GLY A 41 3.51 -14.40 -32.71
N GLU A 42 3.21 -14.95 -31.53
CA GLU A 42 2.59 -14.18 -30.47
C GLU A 42 3.60 -13.24 -29.80
N LYS A 43 3.20 -11.98 -29.58
CA LYS A 43 4.00 -10.99 -28.87
C LYS A 43 4.14 -11.36 -27.38
N PRO A 44 5.33 -11.16 -26.78
CA PRO A 44 5.54 -11.55 -25.39
C PRO A 44 4.83 -10.63 -24.41
N VAL A 45 4.64 -11.16 -23.17
CA VAL A 45 4.34 -10.38 -21.98
C VAL A 45 5.62 -10.24 -21.18
N ILE A 46 5.98 -9.01 -20.79
CA ILE A 46 7.14 -8.76 -19.94
C ILE A 46 6.71 -8.70 -18.48
N PHE A 47 7.38 -9.47 -17.64
CA PHE A 47 7.31 -9.33 -16.19
C PHE A 47 8.50 -8.52 -15.70
N PHE A 48 8.22 -7.36 -15.13
CA PHE A 48 9.25 -6.50 -14.54
C PHE A 48 9.57 -6.99 -13.12
N ASN A 49 10.74 -7.57 -12.94
CA ASN A 49 11.16 -8.23 -11.70
C ASN A 49 12.40 -7.58 -11.06
N ALA A 50 12.61 -6.28 -11.24
CA ALA A 50 13.78 -5.59 -10.70
C ALA A 50 13.77 -5.50 -9.17
N SER A 51 12.59 -5.52 -8.53
CA SER A 51 12.48 -5.46 -7.08
C SER A 51 11.51 -6.49 -6.48
N THR A 52 11.33 -7.62 -7.11
CA THR A 52 10.33 -8.65 -6.74
C THR A 52 10.51 -9.25 -5.35
N ARG A 53 11.33 -8.66 -4.49
CA ARG A 53 11.57 -9.13 -3.12
C ARG A 53 11.91 -10.62 -3.05
N LEU A 54 12.73 -11.04 -4.00
CA LEU A 54 13.12 -12.45 -4.18
C LEU A 54 14.03 -12.97 -3.05
N ASP A 55 14.45 -12.13 -2.12
CA ASP A 55 15.19 -12.60 -0.94
C ASP A 55 14.32 -13.52 -0.06
N TYR A 56 13.04 -13.16 0.07
CA TYR A 56 12.00 -14.01 0.65
C TYR A 56 10.78 -13.93 -0.26
N MET A 57 10.32 -15.04 -0.82
CA MET A 57 9.14 -15.07 -1.66
C MET A 57 7.96 -14.44 -0.90
N SER A 58 7.65 -13.18 -1.20
CA SER A 58 6.46 -12.51 -0.66
C SER A 58 5.22 -13.03 -1.39
N GLN A 59 4.04 -12.81 -0.83
CA GLN A 59 2.78 -13.15 -1.52
C GLN A 59 2.69 -12.46 -2.88
N ASN A 60 3.11 -11.20 -3.01
CA ASN A 60 3.18 -10.51 -4.30
C ASN A 60 4.18 -11.16 -5.27
N GLY A 61 5.34 -11.59 -4.77
CA GLY A 61 6.31 -12.33 -5.58
C GLY A 61 5.79 -13.69 -6.04
N ALA A 62 5.09 -14.41 -5.16
CA ALA A 62 4.45 -15.69 -5.49
C ALA A 62 3.34 -15.49 -6.53
N PHE A 63 2.45 -14.53 -6.34
CA PHE A 63 1.39 -14.20 -7.28
C PHE A 63 1.94 -13.84 -8.67
N SER A 64 2.96 -12.99 -8.74
CA SER A 64 3.65 -12.65 -9.99
C SER A 64 4.23 -13.88 -10.68
N LEU A 65 4.92 -14.75 -9.92
CA LEU A 65 5.54 -15.96 -10.45
C LEU A 65 4.49 -16.93 -10.99
N LEU A 66 3.44 -17.21 -10.22
CA LEU A 66 2.35 -18.12 -10.63
C LEU A 66 1.60 -17.57 -11.85
N SER A 67 1.34 -16.26 -11.90
CA SER A 67 0.75 -15.60 -13.06
C SER A 67 1.63 -15.79 -14.31
N SER A 68 2.95 -15.66 -14.18
CA SER A 68 3.88 -15.88 -15.28
C SER A 68 3.87 -17.35 -15.78
N TRP A 69 3.77 -18.30 -14.85
CA TRP A 69 3.67 -19.72 -15.18
C TRP A 69 2.34 -20.05 -15.88
N GLY A 70 1.22 -19.46 -15.38
CA GLY A 70 -0.09 -19.62 -16.02
C GLY A 70 -0.10 -19.14 -17.46
N LEU A 71 0.45 -17.96 -17.74
CA LEU A 71 0.58 -17.42 -19.10
C LEU A 71 1.45 -18.32 -20.00
N ARG A 72 2.58 -18.81 -19.48
CA ARG A 72 3.45 -19.73 -20.23
C ARG A 72 2.76 -21.05 -20.57
N LEU A 73 2.00 -21.63 -19.63
CA LEU A 73 1.22 -22.86 -19.85
C LEU A 73 0.07 -22.62 -20.84
N ALA A 74 -0.49 -21.41 -20.88
CA ALA A 74 -1.49 -21.00 -21.86
C ALA A 74 -0.90 -20.68 -23.26
N GLY A 75 0.42 -20.81 -23.44
CA GLY A 75 1.08 -20.59 -24.72
C GLY A 75 1.59 -19.16 -24.96
N THR A 76 1.37 -18.23 -24.02
CA THR A 76 1.87 -16.85 -24.15
C THR A 76 3.38 -16.81 -23.88
N PRO A 77 4.20 -16.25 -24.81
CA PRO A 77 5.62 -16.01 -24.57
C PRO A 77 5.80 -15.03 -23.40
N VAL A 78 6.69 -15.35 -22.45
CA VAL A 78 6.98 -14.51 -21.29
C VAL A 78 8.47 -14.20 -21.23
N VAL A 79 8.79 -12.93 -21.01
CA VAL A 79 10.14 -12.46 -20.76
C VAL A 79 10.20 -11.85 -19.34
N HIS A 80 11.14 -12.29 -18.53
CA HIS A 80 11.41 -11.69 -17.22
C HIS A 80 12.55 -10.66 -17.34
N PHE A 81 12.30 -9.43 -16.95
CA PHE A 81 13.33 -8.39 -16.80
C PHE A 81 13.85 -8.42 -15.38
N VAL A 82 15.11 -8.81 -15.18
CA VAL A 82 15.66 -9.21 -13.88
C VAL A 82 16.90 -8.39 -13.52
N CYS A 83 16.90 -7.84 -12.31
CA CYS A 83 18.04 -7.14 -11.77
C CYS A 83 19.20 -8.10 -11.44
N GLN A 84 20.39 -7.83 -11.97
CA GLN A 84 21.67 -8.43 -11.57
C GLN A 84 22.61 -7.34 -11.08
N ARG A 85 22.42 -6.85 -9.84
CA ARG A 85 23.12 -5.67 -9.30
C ARG A 85 22.91 -4.43 -10.21
N GLY A 86 21.71 -4.27 -10.75
CA GLY A 86 21.35 -3.25 -11.75
C GLY A 86 20.97 -1.89 -11.15
N MET A 87 21.13 -1.71 -9.84
CA MET A 87 20.85 -0.46 -9.13
C MET A 87 22.04 -0.09 -8.27
N SER A 88 22.39 1.20 -8.19
CA SER A 88 23.38 1.71 -7.26
C SER A 88 22.92 1.54 -5.81
N ARG A 89 21.61 1.72 -5.57
CA ARG A 89 20.94 1.43 -4.30
C ARG A 89 19.55 0.81 -4.56
N CYS A 90 19.24 -0.24 -3.79
CA CYS A 90 17.96 -0.96 -3.86
C CYS A 90 17.08 -0.59 -2.67
N THR A 91 15.78 -0.44 -2.90
CA THR A 91 14.78 -0.20 -1.84
C THR A 91 14.77 -1.30 -0.77
N LEU A 92 15.18 -2.53 -1.10
CA LEU A 92 15.29 -3.65 -0.14
C LEU A 92 16.39 -3.48 0.91
N SER A 93 17.34 -2.56 0.71
CA SER A 93 18.44 -2.28 1.63
C SER A 93 18.56 -0.79 1.96
N SER A 94 17.46 -0.06 1.93
CA SER A 94 17.43 1.39 2.12
C SER A 94 16.56 1.85 3.28
N THR A 95 16.21 0.94 4.20
CA THR A 95 15.57 1.31 5.46
C THR A 95 16.62 1.71 6.49
N GLU A 96 16.27 2.51 7.50
CA GLU A 96 17.22 2.98 8.52
C GLU A 96 18.04 1.88 9.19
N ARG A 97 17.46 0.68 9.36
CA ARG A 97 18.16 -0.44 9.98
C ARG A 97 19.27 -1.03 9.12
N ASN A 98 19.16 -0.88 7.79
CA ASN A 98 20.08 -1.52 6.85
C ASN A 98 20.61 -0.56 5.79
N TYR A 99 20.49 0.75 6.03
CA TYR A 99 20.91 1.76 5.07
C TYR A 99 22.39 1.61 4.65
N PHE A 100 23.25 1.27 5.59
CA PHE A 100 24.68 1.06 5.36
C PHE A 100 25.05 -0.42 5.13
N GLU A 101 24.09 -1.33 5.17
CA GLU A 101 24.33 -2.74 4.92
C GLU A 101 24.49 -3.04 3.42
N ALA A 102 25.13 -4.16 3.12
CA ALA A 102 25.25 -4.65 1.76
C ALA A 102 23.86 -5.04 1.20
N MET A 103 23.62 -4.66 -0.05
CA MET A 103 22.39 -5.04 -0.75
C MET A 103 22.27 -6.56 -0.87
N PRO A 104 21.06 -7.15 -0.75
CA PRO A 104 20.84 -8.60 -0.78
C PRO A 104 20.90 -9.19 -2.20
N CYS A 105 21.75 -8.64 -3.07
CA CYS A 105 21.81 -8.97 -4.50
C CYS A 105 22.06 -10.45 -4.76
N ASP A 106 22.98 -11.10 -4.05
CA ASP A 106 23.29 -12.52 -4.27
C ASP A 106 22.11 -13.42 -3.97
N LYS A 107 21.31 -13.10 -2.95
CA LYS A 107 20.10 -13.84 -2.63
C LYS A 107 19.04 -13.66 -3.70
N CYS A 108 18.81 -12.42 -4.17
CA CYS A 108 17.89 -12.12 -5.26
C CYS A 108 18.29 -12.84 -6.56
N ILE A 109 19.55 -12.72 -6.97
CA ILE A 109 20.09 -13.37 -8.18
C ILE A 109 19.95 -14.87 -8.11
N ASN A 110 20.29 -15.47 -6.98
CA ASN A 110 20.21 -16.91 -6.79
C ASN A 110 18.78 -17.43 -6.80
N LEU A 111 17.81 -16.68 -6.23
CA LEU A 111 16.41 -17.09 -6.25
C LEU A 111 15.79 -16.89 -7.64
N SER A 112 16.14 -15.81 -8.35
CA SER A 112 15.65 -15.58 -9.72
C SER A 112 16.09 -16.68 -10.69
N LYS A 113 17.34 -17.20 -10.57
CA LYS A 113 17.81 -18.35 -11.35
C LYS A 113 16.95 -19.59 -11.13
N VAL A 114 16.44 -19.80 -9.94
CA VAL A 114 15.57 -20.94 -9.58
C VAL A 114 14.13 -20.68 -10.08
N ALA A 115 13.57 -19.52 -9.77
CA ALA A 115 12.18 -19.18 -10.05
C ALA A 115 11.89 -19.09 -11.57
N PHE A 116 12.85 -18.57 -12.34
CA PHE A 116 12.70 -18.37 -13.79
C PHE A 116 13.36 -19.46 -14.63
N THR A 117 13.61 -20.63 -14.05
CA THR A 117 14.15 -21.79 -14.77
C THR A 117 13.35 -22.07 -16.04
N GLY A 118 14.05 -22.15 -17.18
CA GLY A 118 13.45 -22.41 -18.49
C GLY A 118 12.54 -21.29 -19.04
N ALA A 119 12.57 -20.09 -18.45
CA ALA A 119 11.97 -18.89 -19.00
C ALA A 119 13.00 -18.05 -19.75
N GLN A 120 12.54 -17.19 -20.64
CA GLN A 120 13.38 -16.15 -21.23
C GLN A 120 13.64 -15.06 -20.17
N VAL A 121 14.90 -14.73 -19.95
CA VAL A 121 15.34 -13.73 -18.97
C VAL A 121 16.23 -12.69 -19.66
N GLN A 122 15.87 -11.43 -19.52
CA GLN A 122 16.74 -10.29 -19.82
C GLN A 122 17.21 -9.71 -18.50
N SER A 123 18.53 -9.75 -18.28
CA SER A 123 19.13 -9.16 -17.06
C SER A 123 19.85 -7.86 -17.37
N PHE A 124 19.98 -7.01 -16.36
CA PHE A 124 20.73 -5.75 -16.42
C PHE A 124 21.63 -5.57 -15.20
N THR A 125 22.77 -4.93 -15.43
CA THR A 125 23.76 -4.56 -14.41
C THR A 125 23.92 -3.05 -14.38
N PHE A 126 24.15 -2.45 -13.22
CA PHE A 126 24.24 -1.00 -13.09
C PHE A 126 25.47 -0.43 -13.83
N SER A 127 25.24 0.66 -14.53
CA SER A 127 26.28 1.57 -15.02
C SER A 127 25.88 3.00 -14.73
N GLN A 128 26.82 3.77 -14.18
CA GLN A 128 26.57 5.17 -13.84
C GLN A 128 26.69 6.06 -15.07
N ASP A 129 25.76 6.99 -15.22
CA ASP A 129 25.86 8.08 -16.18
C ASP A 129 26.58 9.26 -15.53
N ALA A 130 27.74 9.66 -16.09
CA ALA A 130 28.58 10.69 -15.48
C ALA A 130 27.93 12.09 -15.54
N ALA A 131 27.24 12.42 -16.64
CA ALA A 131 26.59 13.71 -16.77
C ALA A 131 25.42 13.86 -15.80
N LEU A 132 24.63 12.81 -15.62
CA LEU A 132 23.57 12.80 -14.61
C LEU A 132 24.13 12.90 -13.21
N ALA A 133 25.20 12.15 -12.90
CA ALA A 133 25.85 12.21 -11.57
C ALA A 133 26.37 13.62 -11.25
N GLU A 134 26.93 14.32 -12.22
CA GLU A 134 27.35 15.72 -12.09
C GLU A 134 26.15 16.65 -11.86
N ALA A 135 25.06 16.46 -12.61
CA ALA A 135 23.83 17.26 -12.46
C ALA A 135 23.15 17.08 -11.09
N LEU A 136 23.34 15.93 -10.44
CA LEU A 136 22.78 15.63 -9.12
C LEU A 136 23.69 16.11 -7.96
N ALA A 137 24.91 16.54 -8.24
CA ALA A 137 25.86 16.89 -7.22
C ALA A 137 25.44 18.13 -6.43
N GLY A 138 25.47 18.04 -5.10
CA GLY A 138 25.24 19.18 -4.20
C GLY A 138 23.80 19.68 -4.10
N LEU A 139 22.81 18.97 -4.66
CA LEU A 139 21.41 19.37 -4.58
C LEU A 139 20.85 19.23 -3.16
N THR A 140 19.96 20.15 -2.78
CA THR A 140 19.13 20.05 -1.58
C THR A 140 17.98 19.07 -1.80
N VAL A 141 17.33 18.61 -0.73
CA VAL A 141 16.16 17.72 -0.86
C VAL A 141 15.03 18.37 -1.66
N GLU A 142 14.78 19.67 -1.50
CA GLU A 142 13.78 20.40 -2.29
C GLU A 142 14.13 20.41 -3.79
N GLN A 143 15.38 20.60 -4.12
CA GLN A 143 15.85 20.53 -5.51
C GLN A 143 15.75 19.11 -6.08
N TYR A 144 16.08 18.08 -5.27
CA TYR A 144 15.88 16.69 -5.68
C TYR A 144 14.42 16.35 -5.97
N VAL A 145 13.48 16.79 -5.14
CA VAL A 145 12.04 16.55 -5.36
C VAL A 145 11.57 17.08 -6.72
N LYS A 146 12.08 18.26 -7.11
CA LYS A 146 11.74 18.94 -8.37
C LYS A 146 12.67 18.57 -9.55
N PHE A 147 13.57 17.61 -9.35
CA PHE A 147 14.61 17.30 -10.32
C PHE A 147 14.04 16.63 -11.56
N GLU A 148 14.26 17.27 -12.69
CA GLU A 148 13.93 16.78 -14.03
C GLU A 148 15.20 16.53 -14.83
N TYR A 149 15.20 15.47 -15.64
CA TYR A 149 16.30 15.16 -16.54
C TYR A 149 15.77 14.53 -17.82
N GLN A 150 16.18 15.06 -18.96
CA GLN A 150 15.74 14.59 -20.29
C GLN A 150 14.20 14.47 -20.41
N GLY A 151 13.47 15.47 -19.86
CA GLY A 151 12.01 15.57 -19.96
C GLY A 151 11.23 14.65 -19.01
N LEU A 152 11.88 14.06 -18.01
CA LEU A 152 11.20 13.24 -17.00
C LEU A 152 11.51 13.75 -15.59
N ALA A 153 10.46 13.90 -14.76
CA ALA A 153 10.53 14.33 -13.38
C ALA A 153 10.97 13.18 -12.44
N TYR A 154 12.26 12.82 -12.51
CA TYR A 154 12.82 11.71 -11.71
C TYR A 154 12.64 11.91 -10.22
N GLY A 155 12.74 13.16 -9.73
CA GLY A 155 12.57 13.48 -8.34
C GLY A 155 11.19 13.06 -7.81
N GLU A 156 10.12 13.41 -8.53
CA GLU A 156 8.75 13.05 -8.17
C GLU A 156 8.51 11.53 -8.23
N ILE A 157 9.10 10.86 -9.23
CA ILE A 157 8.95 9.41 -9.42
C ILE A 157 9.58 8.62 -8.27
N VAL A 158 10.73 9.05 -7.74
CA VAL A 158 11.40 8.33 -6.65
C VAL A 158 10.93 8.78 -5.27
N LEU A 159 10.27 9.94 -5.15
CA LEU A 159 9.81 10.53 -3.89
C LEU A 159 8.99 9.56 -3.00
N PRO A 160 8.00 8.80 -3.52
CA PRO A 160 7.26 7.83 -2.70
C PRO A 160 8.18 6.78 -2.05
N SER A 161 9.20 6.33 -2.78
CA SER A 161 10.19 5.37 -2.26
C SER A 161 11.11 5.97 -1.22
N VAL A 162 11.52 7.24 -1.39
CA VAL A 162 12.31 7.95 -0.37
C VAL A 162 11.49 8.13 0.91
N ARG A 163 10.24 8.58 0.81
CA ARG A 163 9.32 8.68 1.95
C ARG A 163 9.12 7.34 2.66
N TRP A 164 8.95 6.27 1.89
CA TRP A 164 8.86 4.92 2.44
C TRP A 164 10.13 4.49 3.19
N CYS A 165 11.30 4.74 2.64
CA CYS A 165 12.57 4.40 3.30
C CYS A 165 12.79 5.22 4.57
N LYS A 166 12.45 6.51 4.55
CA LYS A 166 12.57 7.43 5.68
C LYS A 166 11.42 7.34 6.69
N ARG A 167 10.38 6.55 6.40
CA ARG A 167 9.21 6.38 7.27
C ARG A 167 8.51 7.70 7.67
N ARG A 168 8.46 8.67 6.75
CA ARG A 168 7.87 9.99 6.95
C ARG A 168 7.39 10.61 5.64
N HIS A 169 6.49 11.55 5.73
CA HIS A 169 6.05 12.37 4.60
C HIS A 169 6.93 13.60 4.43
N ASN A 170 7.14 14.34 5.53
CA ASN A 170 7.96 15.56 5.55
C ASN A 170 9.43 15.18 5.66
N LEU A 171 10.12 15.23 4.53
CA LEU A 171 11.54 14.87 4.45
C LEU A 171 12.42 15.98 5.02
N GLN A 172 13.43 15.58 5.78
CA GLN A 172 14.47 16.48 6.27
C GLN A 172 15.58 16.59 5.23
N ASP A 173 16.18 17.77 5.14
CA ASP A 173 17.33 18.01 4.27
C ASP A 173 18.63 17.53 4.95
N ASP A 174 18.72 16.20 5.11
CA ASP A 174 19.88 15.51 5.68
C ASP A 174 20.65 14.71 4.61
N GLU A 175 21.89 14.37 4.92
CA GLU A 175 22.79 13.63 4.04
C GLU A 175 22.18 12.30 3.57
N THR A 176 21.50 11.58 4.47
CA THR A 176 20.89 10.29 4.15
C THR A 176 19.76 10.46 3.14
N THR A 177 18.91 11.48 3.30
CA THR A 177 17.81 11.77 2.38
C THR A 177 18.35 12.19 1.01
N ARG A 178 19.36 13.07 0.95
CA ARG A 178 20.00 13.47 -0.30
C ARG A 178 20.63 12.27 -1.01
N THR A 179 21.33 11.41 -0.28
CA THR A 179 21.92 10.19 -0.83
C THR A 179 20.87 9.23 -1.39
N LEU A 180 19.71 9.05 -0.72
CA LEU A 180 18.63 8.23 -1.24
C LEU A 180 18.08 8.77 -2.57
N PHE A 181 17.84 10.08 -2.66
CA PHE A 181 17.41 10.69 -3.92
C PHE A 181 18.45 10.48 -5.03
N ASN A 182 19.71 10.81 -4.77
CA ASN A 182 20.81 10.66 -5.72
C ASN A 182 20.84 9.22 -6.28
N GLU A 183 20.96 8.24 -5.39
CA GLU A 183 21.08 6.83 -5.76
C GLU A 183 19.84 6.28 -6.47
N PHE A 184 18.65 6.68 -6.03
CA PHE A 184 17.41 6.23 -6.68
C PHE A 184 17.21 6.88 -8.05
N ILE A 185 17.57 8.15 -8.24
CA ILE A 185 17.49 8.82 -9.54
C ILE A 185 18.49 8.22 -10.52
N LEU A 186 19.75 8.00 -10.11
CA LEU A 186 20.75 7.31 -10.93
C LEU A 186 20.27 5.92 -11.36
N SER A 187 19.72 5.16 -10.41
CA SER A 187 19.19 3.82 -10.68
C SER A 187 17.97 3.86 -11.58
N ALA A 188 17.05 4.81 -11.38
CA ALA A 188 15.84 4.97 -12.17
C ALA A 188 16.15 5.30 -13.62
N TYR A 189 17.09 6.22 -13.86
CA TYR A 189 17.56 6.57 -15.19
C TYR A 189 18.19 5.37 -15.91
N HIS A 190 19.07 4.64 -15.22
CA HIS A 190 19.69 3.44 -15.77
C HIS A 190 18.65 2.36 -16.12
N ILE A 191 17.73 2.06 -15.21
CA ILE A 191 16.64 1.10 -15.45
C ILE A 191 15.80 1.51 -16.65
N ARG A 192 15.45 2.80 -16.76
CA ARG A 192 14.70 3.30 -17.93
C ARG A 192 15.39 2.97 -19.24
N ARG A 193 16.67 3.24 -19.37
CA ARG A 193 17.46 2.96 -20.58
C ARG A 193 17.49 1.47 -20.93
N GLU A 194 17.79 0.61 -19.95
CA GLU A 194 17.86 -0.83 -20.14
C GLU A 194 16.48 -1.42 -20.48
N PHE A 195 15.43 -0.90 -19.86
CA PHE A 195 14.06 -1.35 -20.09
C PHE A 195 13.54 -0.85 -21.46
N GLN A 196 13.87 0.37 -21.85
CA GLN A 196 13.58 0.87 -23.19
C GLN A 196 14.16 -0.03 -24.27
N ALA A 197 15.44 -0.39 -24.15
CA ALA A 197 16.10 -1.28 -25.09
C ALA A 197 15.42 -2.67 -25.17
N LEU A 198 14.92 -3.19 -24.04
CA LEU A 198 14.14 -4.43 -24.06
C LEU A 198 12.79 -4.25 -24.75
N LEU A 199 12.06 -3.16 -24.48
CA LEU A 199 10.75 -2.90 -25.11
C LEU A 199 10.89 -2.77 -26.63
N ASP A 200 11.91 -2.02 -27.09
CA ASP A 200 12.17 -1.80 -28.53
C ASP A 200 12.54 -3.11 -29.24
N LYS A 201 13.26 -4.00 -28.57
CA LYS A 201 13.67 -5.32 -29.12
C LYS A 201 12.54 -6.33 -29.13
N SER A 202 11.68 -6.34 -28.12
CA SER A 202 10.71 -7.43 -27.90
C SER A 202 9.31 -7.11 -28.39
N ASP A 203 8.96 -5.85 -28.62
CA ASP A 203 7.62 -5.38 -29.03
C ASP A 203 6.49 -6.10 -28.25
N PRO A 204 6.44 -5.97 -26.91
CA PRO A 204 5.56 -6.78 -26.08
C PRO A 204 4.10 -6.34 -26.20
N LYS A 205 3.15 -7.27 -26.02
CA LYS A 205 1.72 -6.94 -25.95
C LYS A 205 1.30 -6.32 -24.62
N ALA A 206 2.05 -6.55 -23.54
CA ALA A 206 1.81 -5.96 -22.22
C ALA A 206 3.06 -6.07 -21.32
N VAL A 207 3.09 -5.21 -20.30
CA VAL A 207 4.07 -5.25 -19.20
C VAL A 207 3.32 -5.49 -17.88
N ILE A 208 3.80 -6.42 -17.06
CA ILE A 208 3.26 -6.68 -15.73
C ILE A 208 4.26 -6.17 -14.70
N VAL A 209 3.78 -5.31 -13.79
CA VAL A 209 4.57 -4.72 -12.71
C VAL A 209 3.89 -4.92 -11.35
N PHE A 210 4.67 -5.02 -10.29
CA PHE A 210 4.16 -4.97 -8.93
C PHE A 210 3.83 -3.53 -8.54
N ASN A 211 2.64 -3.27 -8.03
CA ASN A 211 2.18 -1.98 -7.47
C ASN A 211 2.19 -0.80 -8.47
N GLY A 212 3.32 -0.49 -9.09
CA GLY A 212 3.47 0.57 -10.09
C GLY A 212 3.65 2.00 -9.57
N LEU A 213 3.65 2.20 -8.24
CA LEU A 213 3.81 3.52 -7.59
C LEU A 213 5.24 3.77 -7.12
N MET A 214 5.89 2.72 -6.60
CA MET A 214 7.22 2.84 -6.02
C MET A 214 8.31 2.63 -7.07
N PHE A 215 9.45 3.29 -6.88
CA PHE A 215 10.69 2.93 -7.58
C PHE A 215 11.12 1.51 -7.17
N PRO A 216 11.54 0.63 -8.10
CA PRO A 216 11.77 0.89 -9.53
C PRO A 216 10.57 0.63 -10.46
N GLU A 217 9.48 0.10 -9.97
CA GLU A 217 8.31 -0.29 -10.77
C GLU A 217 7.63 0.90 -11.45
N ALA A 218 7.62 2.08 -10.79
CA ALA A 218 7.08 3.31 -11.36
C ALA A 218 7.78 3.71 -12.67
N ILE A 219 9.11 3.56 -12.75
CA ILE A 219 9.87 3.82 -13.97
C ILE A 219 9.49 2.86 -15.09
N ALA A 220 9.34 1.57 -14.79
CA ALA A 220 8.94 0.59 -15.79
C ALA A 220 7.53 0.87 -16.33
N LYS A 221 6.58 1.21 -15.43
CA LYS A 221 5.22 1.61 -15.81
C LYS A 221 5.24 2.79 -16.76
N LEU A 222 5.88 3.89 -16.39
CA LEU A 222 5.95 5.11 -17.20
C LEU A 222 6.63 4.84 -18.56
N THR A 223 7.74 4.12 -18.56
CA THR A 223 8.49 3.80 -19.79
C THR A 223 7.66 2.98 -20.79
N ALA A 224 6.83 2.06 -20.30
CA ALA A 224 5.93 1.29 -21.16
C ALA A 224 4.74 2.14 -21.64
N GLN A 225 4.14 2.96 -20.76
CA GLN A 225 3.03 3.85 -21.09
C GLN A 225 3.41 4.90 -22.15
N GLU A 226 4.60 5.47 -22.08
CA GLU A 226 5.14 6.40 -23.08
C GLU A 226 5.18 5.78 -24.51
N ARG A 227 5.22 4.46 -24.60
CA ARG A 227 5.20 3.70 -25.88
C ARG A 227 3.82 3.16 -26.24
N GLY A 228 2.79 3.52 -25.47
CA GLY A 228 1.44 2.98 -25.68
C GLY A 228 1.31 1.48 -25.38
N ILE A 229 2.28 0.89 -24.66
CA ILE A 229 2.23 -0.52 -24.26
C ILE A 229 1.35 -0.65 -23.01
N PRO A 230 0.33 -1.53 -23.02
CA PRO A 230 -0.52 -1.80 -21.86
C PRO A 230 0.30 -2.24 -20.65
N VAL A 231 0.05 -1.60 -19.49
CA VAL A 231 0.67 -1.98 -18.22
C VAL A 231 -0.39 -2.54 -17.29
N VAL A 232 -0.11 -3.73 -16.76
CA VAL A 232 -0.97 -4.39 -15.77
C VAL A 232 -0.21 -4.43 -14.45
N MET A 233 -0.80 -3.81 -13.43
CA MET A 233 -0.25 -3.82 -12.07
C MET A 233 -0.91 -4.93 -11.24
N HIS A 234 -0.19 -5.42 -10.24
CA HIS A 234 -0.73 -6.40 -9.30
C HIS A 234 -0.42 -6.03 -7.86
N GLU A 235 -1.31 -6.46 -6.97
CA GLU A 235 -1.15 -6.34 -5.51
C GLU A 235 -1.86 -7.51 -4.81
N VAL A 236 -1.54 -7.77 -3.55
CA VAL A 236 -2.25 -8.77 -2.74
C VAL A 236 -3.71 -8.37 -2.50
N GLY A 237 -4.59 -9.36 -2.51
CA GLY A 237 -6.00 -9.19 -2.18
C GLY A 237 -6.26 -9.18 -0.67
N TYR A 238 -7.51 -8.98 -0.28
CA TYR A 238 -7.92 -9.08 1.13
C TYR A 238 -8.10 -10.53 1.58
N GLN A 239 -8.49 -11.41 0.66
CA GLN A 239 -8.64 -12.83 0.97
C GLN A 239 -7.28 -13.51 1.15
N PRO A 240 -7.17 -14.53 2.00
CA PRO A 240 -5.97 -15.34 2.12
C PRO A 240 -5.50 -15.84 0.76
N PHE A 241 -4.19 -15.82 0.52
CA PHE A 241 -3.57 -16.30 -0.72
C PHE A 241 -4.29 -15.82 -1.99
N SER A 242 -4.59 -14.53 -2.05
CA SER A 242 -5.18 -13.89 -3.22
C SER A 242 -4.40 -12.67 -3.67
N GLY A 243 -4.43 -12.41 -4.96
CA GLY A 243 -3.94 -11.20 -5.59
C GLY A 243 -4.98 -10.65 -6.56
N PHE A 244 -4.78 -9.46 -7.03
CA PHE A 244 -5.59 -8.89 -8.11
C PHE A 244 -4.70 -8.21 -9.15
N LEU A 245 -5.24 -8.12 -10.36
CA LEU A 245 -4.65 -7.44 -11.50
C LEU A 245 -5.49 -6.22 -11.85
N THR A 246 -4.83 -5.12 -12.21
CA THR A 246 -5.48 -3.88 -12.61
C THR A 246 -4.65 -3.14 -13.65
N THR A 247 -5.30 -2.42 -14.54
CA THR A 247 -4.66 -1.48 -15.48
C THR A 247 -4.58 -0.05 -14.91
N ARG A 248 -5.15 0.16 -13.72
CA ARG A 248 -5.15 1.42 -12.97
C ARG A 248 -4.21 1.30 -11.77
N GLU A 249 -4.12 2.35 -10.95
CA GLU A 249 -3.24 2.35 -9.77
C GLU A 249 -3.64 1.24 -8.77
N ALA A 250 -2.72 0.34 -8.49
CA ALA A 250 -2.99 -0.84 -7.66
C ALA A 250 -3.38 -0.49 -6.22
N THR A 251 -2.87 0.62 -5.69
CA THR A 251 -3.18 1.09 -4.32
C THR A 251 -4.45 1.93 -4.25
N ALA A 252 -4.86 2.55 -5.34
CA ALA A 252 -6.14 3.24 -5.45
C ALA A 252 -7.31 2.27 -5.58
N ARG A 253 -7.06 1.01 -6.00
CA ARG A 253 -8.07 -0.07 -6.12
C ARG A 253 -9.33 0.36 -6.85
N GLU A 254 -9.16 1.13 -7.93
CA GLU A 254 -10.28 1.62 -8.72
C GLU A 254 -11.05 0.45 -9.33
N ILE A 255 -12.23 0.19 -8.80
CA ILE A 255 -13.15 -0.84 -9.28
C ILE A 255 -14.34 -0.13 -9.90
N GLU A 256 -14.61 -0.40 -11.16
CA GLU A 256 -15.84 0.04 -11.82
C GLU A 256 -16.93 -1.01 -11.62
N LEU A 257 -18.00 -0.63 -10.92
CA LEU A 257 -19.20 -1.45 -10.79
C LEU A 257 -20.31 -0.86 -11.66
N GLY A 258 -20.80 -1.64 -12.61
CA GLY A 258 -22.01 -1.26 -13.33
C GLY A 258 -23.20 -1.18 -12.38
N ASP A 259 -24.17 -0.35 -12.72
CA ASP A 259 -25.42 -0.22 -11.93
C ASP A 259 -26.23 -1.52 -11.90
N ASP A 260 -26.06 -2.38 -12.89
CA ASP A 260 -26.63 -3.71 -13.00
C ASP A 260 -26.01 -4.75 -12.05
N PHE A 261 -24.81 -4.49 -11.52
CA PHE A 261 -24.20 -5.40 -10.56
C PHE A 261 -24.91 -5.31 -9.20
N GLN A 262 -25.88 -6.19 -8.98
CA GLN A 262 -26.56 -6.36 -7.70
C GLN A 262 -26.13 -7.68 -7.07
N LEU A 263 -26.10 -7.73 -5.73
CA LEU A 263 -25.80 -8.98 -5.01
C LEU A 263 -27.06 -9.86 -4.99
N THR A 264 -26.88 -11.13 -5.29
CA THR A 264 -27.91 -12.15 -5.08
C THR A 264 -28.02 -12.49 -3.59
N GLU A 265 -29.10 -13.15 -3.15
CA GLU A 265 -29.26 -13.59 -1.77
C GLU A 265 -28.09 -14.47 -1.28
N ALA A 266 -27.60 -15.36 -2.12
CA ALA A 266 -26.44 -16.20 -1.79
C ALA A 266 -25.14 -15.39 -1.65
N GLN A 267 -24.97 -14.33 -2.44
CA GLN A 267 -23.82 -13.43 -2.35
C GLN A 267 -23.91 -12.54 -1.10
N GLU A 268 -25.10 -12.06 -0.77
CA GLU A 268 -25.37 -11.33 0.47
C GLU A 268 -25.06 -12.20 1.70
N ALA A 269 -25.56 -13.44 1.73
CA ALA A 269 -25.30 -14.39 2.83
C ALA A 269 -23.78 -14.67 2.99
N ARG A 270 -23.07 -14.84 1.89
CA ARG A 270 -21.61 -15.04 1.90
C ARG A 270 -20.87 -13.80 2.44
N LEU A 271 -21.33 -12.62 2.06
CA LEU A 271 -20.74 -11.37 2.55
C LEU A 271 -21.02 -11.20 4.04
N GLU A 272 -22.25 -11.50 4.50
CA GLU A 272 -22.62 -11.42 5.90
C GLU A 272 -21.74 -12.30 6.77
N GLN A 273 -21.52 -13.56 6.40
CA GLN A 273 -20.62 -14.46 7.11
C GLN A 273 -19.21 -13.91 7.21
N TYR A 274 -18.69 -13.27 6.16
CA TYR A 274 -17.39 -12.60 6.17
C TYR A 274 -17.38 -11.40 7.14
N LEU A 275 -18.43 -10.57 7.13
CA LEU A 275 -18.54 -9.39 7.98
C LEU A 275 -18.67 -9.76 9.46
N GLU A 276 -19.44 -10.80 9.80
CA GLU A 276 -19.54 -11.32 11.17
C GLU A 276 -18.15 -11.69 11.74
N GLN A 277 -17.36 -12.43 10.99
CA GLN A 277 -16.00 -12.81 11.39
C GLN A 277 -15.11 -11.57 11.53
N ARG A 278 -15.19 -10.65 10.59
CA ARG A 278 -14.40 -9.42 10.58
C ARG A 278 -14.72 -8.53 11.80
N PHE A 279 -15.99 -8.30 12.07
CA PHE A 279 -16.45 -7.45 13.18
C PHE A 279 -16.27 -8.12 14.56
N ALA A 280 -16.18 -9.44 14.61
CA ALA A 280 -15.79 -10.17 15.80
C ALA A 280 -14.28 -10.07 16.13
N GLY A 281 -13.49 -9.34 15.33
CA GLY A 281 -12.05 -9.12 15.54
C GLY A 281 -11.15 -10.16 14.88
N SER A 282 -11.69 -11.15 14.18
CA SER A 282 -10.92 -12.15 13.43
C SER A 282 -10.38 -11.62 12.10
N PHE A 283 -9.96 -10.35 12.08
CA PHE A 283 -9.48 -9.72 10.86
C PHE A 283 -8.07 -10.19 10.49
N THR A 284 -7.95 -10.75 9.29
CA THR A 284 -6.68 -11.00 8.63
C THR A 284 -6.63 -10.25 7.30
N MET A 285 -5.49 -9.68 6.94
CA MET A 285 -5.24 -9.19 5.60
C MET A 285 -4.35 -10.21 4.87
N ALA A 286 -4.82 -10.70 3.74
CA ALA A 286 -4.13 -11.76 2.98
C ALA A 286 -3.79 -13.02 3.84
N GLY A 287 -4.63 -13.34 4.84
CA GLY A 287 -4.43 -14.47 5.74
C GLY A 287 -3.43 -14.23 6.89
N ILE A 288 -2.95 -13.00 7.06
CA ILE A 288 -2.01 -12.65 8.14
C ILE A 288 -2.74 -11.80 9.17
N GLN A 289 -2.71 -12.23 10.44
CA GLN A 289 -3.15 -11.41 11.57
C GLN A 289 -2.01 -10.49 11.98
N PHE A 290 -2.24 -9.18 11.86
CA PHE A 290 -1.20 -8.18 12.12
C PHE A 290 -1.26 -7.60 13.53
N TRP A 291 -2.42 -7.65 14.18
CA TRP A 291 -2.65 -7.03 15.48
C TRP A 291 -3.15 -8.06 16.48
N PRO A 292 -2.86 -7.86 17.78
CA PRO A 292 -3.44 -8.69 18.83
C PRO A 292 -4.96 -8.49 18.93
N GLU A 293 -5.59 -9.28 19.76
CA GLU A 293 -7.00 -9.11 20.10
C GLU A 293 -7.25 -7.73 20.71
N MET A 294 -8.30 -7.05 20.24
CA MET A 294 -8.64 -5.70 20.69
C MET A 294 -9.45 -5.74 21.97
N SER A 295 -9.05 -4.92 22.95
CA SER A 295 -9.79 -4.73 24.19
C SER A 295 -11.05 -3.87 23.96
N LYS A 296 -12.01 -3.99 24.87
CA LYS A 296 -13.18 -3.10 24.92
C LYS A 296 -12.80 -1.72 25.44
N LEU A 297 -13.68 -0.76 25.21
CA LEU A 297 -13.61 0.55 25.85
C LEU A 297 -13.74 0.39 27.36
N ASP A 298 -12.86 1.01 28.13
CA ASP A 298 -12.85 0.94 29.59
C ASP A 298 -13.89 1.87 30.25
N GLU A 299 -14.12 1.68 31.54
CA GLU A 299 -15.08 2.46 32.29
C GLU A 299 -14.72 3.95 32.36
N SER A 300 -13.44 4.29 32.38
CA SER A 300 -12.97 5.67 32.42
C SER A 300 -13.30 6.41 31.13
N PHE A 301 -13.11 5.75 29.98
CA PHE A 301 -13.52 6.29 28.68
C PHE A 301 -15.05 6.46 28.64
N LEU A 302 -15.80 5.46 29.08
CA LEU A 302 -17.29 5.51 29.06
C LEU A 302 -17.82 6.63 29.97
N ALA A 303 -17.22 6.84 31.13
CA ALA A 303 -17.58 7.92 32.07
C ALA A 303 -17.30 9.29 31.37
N LYS A 304 -16.13 9.48 30.81
CA LYS A 304 -15.81 10.71 30.06
C LYS A 304 -16.75 10.91 28.88
N ALA A 305 -17.05 9.88 28.11
CA ALA A 305 -17.93 9.98 26.95
C ALA A 305 -19.37 10.41 27.34
N ALA A 306 -19.83 10.04 28.53
CA ALA A 306 -21.16 10.44 29.04
C ALA A 306 -21.28 11.93 29.36
N GLU A 307 -20.16 12.66 29.48
CA GLU A 307 -20.14 14.12 29.71
C GLU A 307 -20.49 14.92 28.44
N PHE A 308 -20.46 14.28 27.27
CA PHE A 308 -20.61 14.91 25.96
C PHE A 308 -21.93 14.49 25.29
N LYS A 309 -22.46 15.39 24.46
CA LYS A 309 -23.70 15.15 23.69
C LYS A 309 -23.53 14.01 22.69
N GLN A 310 -22.35 13.84 22.14
CA GLN A 310 -22.06 12.90 21.04
C GLN A 310 -20.58 12.57 20.96
N ILE A 311 -20.27 11.41 20.36
CA ILE A 311 -18.91 10.93 20.10
C ILE A 311 -18.65 10.93 18.59
N VAL A 312 -17.49 11.43 18.16
CA VAL A 312 -17.01 11.40 16.77
C VAL A 312 -15.59 10.89 16.73
N PRO A 313 -15.36 9.64 16.31
CA PRO A 313 -14.03 9.10 16.11
C PRO A 313 -13.40 9.68 14.83
N VAL A 314 -12.10 9.95 14.94
CA VAL A 314 -11.23 10.43 13.86
C VAL A 314 -10.14 9.40 13.65
N PHE A 315 -10.21 8.66 12.53
CA PHE A 315 -9.23 7.61 12.21
C PHE A 315 -8.17 8.12 11.25
N THR A 316 -6.92 8.00 11.66
CA THR A 316 -5.76 8.41 10.87
C THR A 316 -5.17 7.25 10.09
N ASN A 317 -4.12 7.52 9.31
CA ASN A 317 -3.38 6.56 8.51
C ASN A 317 -1.89 6.60 8.84
N VAL A 318 -1.14 5.65 8.26
CA VAL A 318 0.32 5.70 8.21
C VAL A 318 0.74 6.71 7.14
N ILE A 319 1.41 7.79 7.54
CA ILE A 319 1.66 8.99 6.70
C ILE A 319 2.50 8.73 5.43
N PHE A 320 3.32 7.69 5.40
CA PHE A 320 4.19 7.34 4.27
C PHE A 320 3.70 6.13 3.47
N ASP A 321 2.49 5.61 3.77
CA ASP A 321 1.95 4.44 3.10
C ASP A 321 1.68 4.69 1.61
N THR A 322 1.67 3.63 0.82
CA THR A 322 1.48 3.71 -0.64
C THR A 322 0.12 4.24 -1.06
N SER A 323 -0.86 4.23 -0.16
CA SER A 323 -2.18 4.83 -0.40
C SER A 323 -2.19 6.37 -0.29
N GLN A 324 -1.18 6.98 0.33
CA GLN A 324 -1.17 8.41 0.62
C GLN A 324 -1.07 9.30 -0.63
N PRO A 325 -0.23 9.01 -1.64
CA PRO A 325 -0.15 9.85 -2.84
C PRO A 325 -1.49 10.01 -3.57
N HIS A 326 -2.36 8.98 -3.54
CA HIS A 326 -3.69 9.05 -4.15
C HIS A 326 -4.71 9.77 -3.27
N ALA A 327 -4.52 9.73 -1.95
CA ALA A 327 -5.43 10.36 -0.99
C ALA A 327 -5.30 11.88 -0.93
N ASN A 328 -4.13 12.42 -1.28
CA ASN A 328 -3.75 13.82 -1.08
C ASN A 328 -4.28 14.74 -2.20
N VAL A 329 -5.61 14.75 -2.39
CA VAL A 329 -6.27 15.55 -3.46
C VAL A 329 -6.96 16.82 -2.93
N VAL A 330 -7.36 16.83 -1.66
CA VAL A 330 -8.00 17.97 -0.99
C VAL A 330 -7.02 18.69 -0.08
N TYR A 331 -6.21 17.93 0.61
CA TYR A 331 -5.15 18.40 1.49
C TYR A 331 -3.80 17.90 0.99
N GLU A 332 -2.75 18.67 1.24
CA GLU A 332 -1.39 18.31 0.84
C GLU A 332 -0.93 16.99 1.46
N HIS A 333 -1.39 16.72 2.70
CA HIS A 333 -1.16 15.46 3.42
C HIS A 333 -2.07 15.33 4.64
N MET A 334 -2.08 14.17 5.26
CA MET A 334 -2.92 13.84 6.42
C MET A 334 -2.77 14.84 7.59
N PHE A 335 -1.57 15.33 7.88
CA PHE A 335 -1.39 16.28 8.99
C PHE A 335 -1.98 17.67 8.67
N ALA A 336 -1.92 18.14 7.41
CA ALA A 336 -2.61 19.35 6.99
C ALA A 336 -4.14 19.23 7.15
N TRP A 337 -4.69 18.05 6.88
CA TRP A 337 -6.08 17.75 7.18
C TRP A 337 -6.37 17.77 8.69
N LEU A 338 -5.50 17.19 9.53
CA LEU A 338 -5.67 17.23 10.99
C LEU A 338 -5.59 18.65 11.54
N ASP A 339 -4.73 19.50 10.99
CA ASP A 339 -4.63 20.93 11.36
C ASP A 339 -5.95 21.66 11.06
N ASP A 340 -6.55 21.40 9.90
CA ASP A 340 -7.85 21.98 9.52
C ASP A 340 -9.00 21.42 10.39
N LEU A 341 -9.00 20.11 10.66
CA LEU A 341 -9.98 19.47 11.54
C LEU A 341 -9.87 19.98 12.99
N LEU A 342 -8.67 20.32 13.47
CA LEU A 342 -8.47 20.87 14.81
C LEU A 342 -9.25 22.18 15.01
N ALA A 343 -9.38 23.00 13.96
CA ALA A 343 -10.20 24.21 14.01
C ALA A 343 -11.70 23.87 14.20
N VAL A 344 -12.18 22.79 13.56
CA VAL A 344 -13.56 22.29 13.76
C VAL A 344 -13.74 21.76 15.19
N ILE A 345 -12.80 20.97 15.69
CA ILE A 345 -12.84 20.42 17.08
C ILE A 345 -12.99 21.51 18.12
N LYS A 346 -12.24 22.60 17.99
CA LYS A 346 -12.23 23.72 18.95
C LYS A 346 -13.56 24.49 19.05
N VAL A 347 -14.37 24.48 17.99
CA VAL A 347 -15.66 25.20 17.98
C VAL A 347 -16.86 24.32 18.31
N HIS A 348 -16.63 23.03 18.61
CA HIS A 348 -17.66 22.05 18.99
C HIS A 348 -17.34 21.39 20.35
N PRO A 349 -17.31 22.16 21.45
CA PRO A 349 -16.96 21.65 22.79
C PRO A 349 -17.96 20.64 23.34
N GLU A 350 -19.19 20.57 22.81
CA GLU A 350 -20.23 19.62 23.19
C GLU A 350 -20.01 18.20 22.61
N THR A 351 -19.02 18.03 21.72
CA THR A 351 -18.72 16.79 21.02
C THR A 351 -17.42 16.20 21.53
N LEU A 352 -17.40 14.94 21.92
CA LEU A 352 -16.17 14.20 22.20
C LEU A 352 -15.54 13.70 20.88
N PHE A 353 -14.42 14.25 20.53
CA PHE A 353 -13.62 13.74 19.40
C PHE A 353 -12.61 12.70 19.91
N VAL A 354 -12.57 11.56 19.26
CA VAL A 354 -11.63 10.47 19.62
C VAL A 354 -10.65 10.29 18.47
N ILE A 355 -9.48 10.91 18.58
CA ILE A 355 -8.42 10.77 17.57
C ILE A 355 -7.69 9.46 17.81
N ARG A 356 -7.78 8.56 16.82
CA ARG A 356 -7.15 7.25 16.87
C ARG A 356 -6.01 7.15 15.88
N ALA A 357 -4.79 7.00 16.39
CA ALA A 357 -3.62 6.67 15.58
C ALA A 357 -3.74 5.27 14.97
N HIS A 358 -3.26 5.12 13.73
CA HIS A 358 -3.31 3.82 13.05
C HIS A 358 -2.38 2.80 13.76
N PRO A 359 -2.83 1.58 14.06
CA PRO A 359 -2.00 0.58 14.76
C PRO A 359 -0.67 0.27 14.04
N ASP A 360 -0.63 0.33 12.70
CA ASP A 360 0.60 0.11 11.92
C ASP A 360 1.62 1.25 12.04
N GLU A 361 1.25 2.40 12.63
CA GLU A 361 2.18 3.52 12.78
C GLU A 361 3.42 3.14 13.60
N MET A 362 3.25 2.28 14.61
CA MET A 362 4.35 1.77 15.46
C MET A 362 4.67 0.29 15.21
N ARG A 363 4.22 -0.26 14.07
CA ARG A 363 4.47 -1.66 13.73
C ARG A 363 5.95 -1.96 13.65
N MET A 364 6.37 -3.04 14.33
CA MET A 364 7.77 -3.49 14.36
C MET A 364 8.36 -3.62 12.93
N GLY A 365 9.49 -2.96 12.68
CA GLY A 365 10.18 -2.95 11.40
C GLY A 365 9.60 -1.97 10.36
N LYS A 366 8.47 -1.31 10.68
CA LYS A 366 7.82 -0.29 9.84
C LYS A 366 7.36 0.94 10.62
N ALA A 367 7.87 1.16 11.83
CA ALA A 367 7.47 2.28 12.68
C ALA A 367 7.67 3.62 11.95
N SER A 368 6.67 4.49 12.06
CA SER A 368 6.73 5.86 11.53
C SER A 368 7.73 6.71 12.32
N HIS A 369 8.45 7.58 11.65
CA HIS A 369 9.30 8.62 12.26
C HIS A 369 8.59 9.97 12.32
N GLU A 370 7.38 10.04 11.79
CA GLU A 370 6.47 11.17 11.87
C GLU A 370 5.09 10.63 12.25
N THR A 371 4.73 10.77 13.53
CA THR A 371 3.58 10.10 14.13
C THR A 371 2.46 11.06 14.51
N VAL A 372 1.23 10.54 14.59
CA VAL A 372 0.08 11.29 15.09
C VAL A 372 0.31 11.71 16.54
N LYS A 373 0.99 10.90 17.37
CA LYS A 373 1.40 11.31 18.73
C LYS A 373 2.23 12.58 18.74
N GLN A 374 3.23 12.68 17.85
CA GLN A 374 4.05 13.90 17.74
C GLN A 374 3.22 15.11 17.29
N TRP A 375 2.25 14.92 16.40
CA TRP A 375 1.32 15.96 15.99
C TRP A 375 0.42 16.41 17.15
N VAL A 376 -0.14 15.47 17.91
CA VAL A 376 -0.96 15.71 19.11
C VAL A 376 -0.20 16.54 20.15
N GLN A 377 1.05 16.16 20.43
CA GLN A 377 1.92 16.85 21.39
C GLN A 377 2.27 18.29 20.92
N ARG A 378 2.67 18.45 19.65
CA ARG A 378 3.04 19.74 19.06
C ARG A 378 1.88 20.74 19.06
N ASN A 379 0.66 20.26 18.85
CA ASN A 379 -0.54 21.09 18.81
C ASN A 379 -1.29 21.17 20.14
N HIS A 380 -0.74 20.60 21.22
CA HIS A 380 -1.35 20.58 22.55
C HIS A 380 -2.80 20.06 22.54
N VAL A 381 -3.09 19.06 21.72
CA VAL A 381 -4.45 18.56 21.49
C VAL A 381 -5.01 17.87 22.73
N GLU A 382 -4.17 17.24 23.53
CA GLU A 382 -4.56 16.58 24.80
C GLU A 382 -5.03 17.59 25.88
N ALA A 383 -4.74 18.87 25.73
CA ALA A 383 -5.25 19.92 26.63
C ALA A 383 -6.72 20.29 26.35
N LEU A 384 -7.29 19.83 25.23
CA LEU A 384 -8.69 20.07 24.90
C LEU A 384 -9.58 19.08 25.69
N ALA A 385 -10.53 19.62 26.49
CA ALA A 385 -11.41 18.81 27.31
C ALA A 385 -12.26 17.82 26.48
N ASN A 386 -12.60 18.21 25.26
CA ASN A 386 -13.44 17.46 24.32
C ASN A 386 -12.64 16.55 23.36
N VAL A 387 -11.40 16.19 23.69
CA VAL A 387 -10.58 15.28 22.89
C VAL A 387 -10.09 14.11 23.75
N VAL A 388 -10.09 12.93 23.17
CA VAL A 388 -9.35 11.74 23.63
C VAL A 388 -8.43 11.31 22.51
N PHE A 389 -7.16 11.09 22.83
CA PHE A 389 -6.19 10.52 21.90
C PHE A 389 -5.95 9.04 22.25
N ILE A 390 -6.17 8.15 21.29
CA ILE A 390 -5.85 6.71 21.38
C ILE A 390 -4.58 6.48 20.60
N HIS A 391 -3.52 6.08 21.30
CA HIS A 391 -2.21 5.82 20.74
C HIS A 391 -2.22 4.55 19.86
N SER A 392 -1.31 4.46 18.90
CA SER A 392 -1.17 3.31 17.98
C SER A 392 -0.86 1.98 18.69
N GLU A 393 -0.31 2.02 19.90
CA GLU A 393 -0.01 0.85 20.73
C GLU A 393 -1.15 0.47 21.68
N GLU A 394 -2.24 1.25 21.70
CA GLU A 394 -3.44 0.95 22.44
C GLU A 394 -4.41 0.14 21.58
N PHE A 395 -4.49 -1.15 21.81
CA PHE A 395 -5.30 -2.07 21.01
C PHE A 395 -6.76 -2.08 21.49
N ILE A 396 -7.44 -0.96 21.28
CA ILE A 396 -8.87 -0.76 21.63
C ILE A 396 -9.73 -1.03 20.40
N SER A 397 -10.92 -1.62 20.60
CA SER A 397 -11.84 -1.96 19.52
C SER A 397 -12.37 -0.72 18.80
N SER A 398 -11.97 -0.58 17.53
CA SER A 398 -12.51 0.46 16.65
C SER A 398 -14.01 0.26 16.38
N TYR A 399 -14.49 -0.98 16.35
CA TYR A 399 -15.90 -1.27 16.07
C TYR A 399 -16.82 -0.83 17.21
N GLU A 400 -16.41 -1.04 18.48
CA GLU A 400 -17.18 -0.55 19.62
C GLU A 400 -17.27 0.98 19.61
N LEU A 401 -16.18 1.66 19.27
CA LEU A 401 -16.15 3.12 19.10
C LEU A 401 -17.06 3.59 17.97
N ILE A 402 -17.04 2.91 16.81
CA ILE A 402 -17.92 3.21 15.68
C ILE A 402 -19.40 3.02 16.05
N GLN A 403 -19.74 1.93 16.73
CA GLN A 403 -21.12 1.65 17.15
C GLN A 403 -21.71 2.75 18.03
N ARG A 404 -20.89 3.32 18.94
CA ARG A 404 -21.29 4.39 19.86
C ARG A 404 -21.25 5.78 19.23
N SER A 405 -20.64 5.93 18.05
CA SER A 405 -20.46 7.23 17.41
C SER A 405 -21.73 7.72 16.73
N LYS A 406 -21.86 9.04 16.64
CA LYS A 406 -22.87 9.71 15.82
C LYS A 406 -22.57 9.54 14.32
N PHE A 407 -21.34 9.83 13.93
CA PHE A 407 -20.74 9.58 12.63
C PHE A 407 -19.22 9.45 12.84
N MET A 408 -18.48 9.14 11.79
CA MET A 408 -17.03 9.01 11.89
C MET A 408 -16.32 9.85 10.82
N ILE A 409 -15.10 10.25 11.14
CA ILE A 409 -14.21 10.99 10.25
C ILE A 409 -12.98 10.12 9.98
N VAL A 410 -12.57 10.02 8.73
CA VAL A 410 -11.36 9.28 8.33
C VAL A 410 -10.53 10.12 7.36
N TYR A 411 -9.22 9.91 7.30
CA TYR A 411 -8.47 10.44 6.16
C TYR A 411 -8.79 9.62 4.91
N ASN A 412 -8.16 8.45 4.73
CA ASN A 412 -8.46 7.50 3.66
C ASN A 412 -8.42 6.03 4.12
N SER A 413 -8.56 5.80 5.41
CA SER A 413 -8.47 4.48 6.02
C SER A 413 -9.61 3.55 5.59
N SER A 414 -9.30 2.27 5.40
CA SER A 414 -10.29 1.23 5.06
C SER A 414 -11.38 1.06 6.11
N ILE A 415 -11.15 1.50 7.36
CA ILE A 415 -12.17 1.51 8.43
C ILE A 415 -13.39 2.37 8.06
N GLY A 416 -13.23 3.36 7.16
CA GLY A 416 -14.35 4.16 6.65
C GLY A 416 -15.33 3.32 5.82
N LEU A 417 -14.83 2.39 4.99
CA LEU A 417 -15.73 1.45 4.30
C LEU A 417 -16.47 0.56 5.31
N GLU A 418 -15.80 0.13 6.38
CA GLU A 418 -16.41 -0.67 7.44
C GLU A 418 -17.49 0.11 8.20
N GLY A 419 -17.27 1.40 8.43
CA GLY A 419 -18.29 2.31 8.97
C GLY A 419 -19.53 2.42 8.05
N ALA A 420 -19.30 2.55 6.74
CA ALA A 420 -20.40 2.57 5.75
C ALA A 420 -21.17 1.24 5.71
N LEU A 421 -20.48 0.09 5.83
CA LEU A 421 -21.09 -1.23 5.94
C LEU A 421 -21.97 -1.37 7.19
N LEU A 422 -21.58 -0.73 8.30
CA LEU A 422 -22.37 -0.64 9.53
C LEU A 422 -23.48 0.42 9.48
N GLY A 423 -23.68 1.07 8.32
CA GLY A 423 -24.72 2.09 8.14
C GLY A 423 -24.40 3.44 8.77
N LYS A 424 -23.14 3.68 9.17
CA LYS A 424 -22.71 4.96 9.73
C LYS A 424 -22.43 5.99 8.62
N ALA A 425 -22.70 7.25 8.90
CA ALA A 425 -22.19 8.35 8.10
C ALA A 425 -20.66 8.41 8.26
N VAL A 426 -19.95 8.50 7.14
CA VAL A 426 -18.48 8.58 7.12
C VAL A 426 -18.07 9.82 6.32
N LEU A 427 -17.24 10.68 6.92
CA LEU A 427 -16.69 11.86 6.28
C LEU A 427 -15.19 11.62 6.00
N CYS A 428 -14.81 11.60 4.72
CA CYS A 428 -13.43 11.42 4.28
C CYS A 428 -12.73 12.77 4.06
N GLY A 429 -11.52 12.92 4.64
CA GLY A 429 -10.65 14.07 4.40
C GLY A 429 -9.70 13.87 3.21
N GLY A 430 -9.32 12.64 2.91
CA GLY A 430 -8.54 12.24 1.75
C GLY A 430 -9.34 11.30 0.84
N GLU A 431 -8.88 11.14 -0.42
CA GLU A 431 -9.53 10.23 -1.35
C GLU A 431 -9.23 8.78 -0.98
N ALA A 432 -10.24 8.13 -0.38
CA ALA A 432 -10.18 6.70 -0.10
C ALA A 432 -10.53 5.90 -1.36
N TRP A 433 -9.97 4.69 -1.51
CA TRP A 433 -10.19 3.83 -2.67
C TRP A 433 -11.67 3.48 -2.92
N TYR A 434 -12.51 3.62 -1.92
CA TYR A 434 -13.96 3.41 -1.99
C TYR A 434 -14.77 4.70 -2.16
N ALA A 435 -14.13 5.88 -2.09
CA ALA A 435 -14.82 7.17 -2.12
C ALA A 435 -15.22 7.64 -3.54
N HIS A 436 -14.74 6.96 -4.59
CA HIS A 436 -15.17 7.21 -5.96
C HIS A 436 -16.57 6.66 -6.25
N PHE A 437 -17.05 5.71 -5.41
CA PHE A 437 -18.44 5.31 -5.35
C PHE A 437 -19.19 6.11 -4.28
N PRO A 438 -20.49 6.31 -4.42
CA PRO A 438 -21.32 6.92 -3.36
C PRO A 438 -21.47 5.93 -2.18
N THR A 439 -20.42 5.82 -1.37
CA THR A 439 -20.32 5.01 -0.15
C THR A 439 -20.13 5.86 1.09
N VAL A 440 -19.62 7.09 0.91
CA VAL A 440 -19.23 8.00 2.00
C VAL A 440 -19.37 9.45 1.54
N TYR A 441 -19.33 10.39 2.46
CA TYR A 441 -19.17 11.81 2.14
C TYR A 441 -17.71 12.12 1.85
N PHE A 442 -17.41 12.58 0.65
CA PHE A 442 -16.07 13.01 0.25
C PHE A 442 -16.12 14.39 -0.43
N PRO A 443 -16.05 15.49 0.36
CA PRO A 443 -16.00 16.86 -0.14
C PRO A 443 -14.74 17.13 -0.96
N LYS A 444 -14.87 17.89 -2.03
CA LYS A 444 -13.77 18.15 -2.99
C LYS A 444 -12.93 19.40 -2.67
N SER A 445 -13.12 20.00 -1.50
CA SER A 445 -12.29 21.12 -1.00
C SER A 445 -12.29 21.16 0.53
N ALA A 446 -11.27 21.77 1.13
CA ALA A 446 -11.18 21.97 2.57
C ALA A 446 -12.38 22.77 3.13
N ALA A 447 -12.84 23.78 2.40
CA ALA A 447 -14.02 24.57 2.81
C ALA A 447 -15.30 23.69 2.83
N ALA A 448 -15.51 22.88 1.79
CA ALA A 448 -16.64 21.95 1.73
C ALA A 448 -16.54 20.85 2.80
N PHE A 449 -15.32 20.40 3.13
CA PHE A 449 -15.09 19.44 4.22
C PHE A 449 -15.54 20.04 5.57
N ARG A 450 -15.11 21.26 5.90
CA ARG A 450 -15.52 21.95 7.14
C ARG A 450 -17.03 22.15 7.20
N GLN A 451 -17.64 22.59 6.09
CA GLN A 451 -19.08 22.79 6.00
C GLN A 451 -19.84 21.48 6.23
N GLN A 452 -19.40 20.39 5.62
CA GLN A 452 -20.02 19.07 5.79
C GLN A 452 -19.82 18.54 7.22
N ALA A 453 -18.64 18.72 7.81
CA ALA A 453 -18.38 18.35 9.21
C ALA A 453 -19.32 19.11 10.16
N ASP A 454 -19.44 20.42 10.01
CA ASP A 454 -20.32 21.26 10.81
C ASP A 454 -21.81 20.86 10.66
N ALA A 455 -22.25 20.57 9.45
CA ALA A 455 -23.59 20.08 9.18
C ALA A 455 -23.89 18.75 9.89
N LEU A 456 -22.96 17.79 9.82
CA LEU A 456 -23.10 16.50 10.51
C LEU A 456 -23.07 16.64 12.03
N LEU A 457 -22.23 17.54 12.56
CA LEU A 457 -22.12 17.82 14.00
C LEU A 457 -23.41 18.45 14.57
N LYS A 458 -24.03 19.37 13.84
CA LYS A 458 -25.24 20.08 14.25
C LYS A 458 -26.55 19.30 14.05
N ALA A 459 -26.58 18.37 13.09
CA ALA A 459 -27.78 17.58 12.84
C ALA A 459 -28.22 16.80 14.10
N GLU A 460 -29.50 16.79 14.41
CA GLU A 460 -30.02 15.93 15.49
C GLU A 460 -29.97 14.47 15.10
N GLN A 461 -30.35 14.14 13.87
CA GLN A 461 -30.25 12.83 13.26
C GLN A 461 -29.60 12.96 11.88
N ILE A 462 -28.74 12.02 11.55
CA ILE A 462 -28.09 11.98 10.24
C ILE A 462 -28.83 10.96 9.36
N ALA A 463 -29.48 11.45 8.31
CA ALA A 463 -30.07 10.59 7.28
C ALA A 463 -28.95 10.15 6.32
N VAL A 464 -28.37 8.98 6.57
CA VAL A 464 -27.36 8.41 5.66
C VAL A 464 -28.06 7.93 4.39
N PRO A 465 -27.57 8.31 3.19
CA PRO A 465 -28.15 7.81 1.94
C PRO A 465 -28.13 6.28 1.89
N LYS A 466 -29.26 5.66 1.57
CA LYS A 466 -29.41 4.19 1.54
C LYS A 466 -28.45 3.52 0.56
N GLU A 467 -28.10 4.22 -0.51
CA GLU A 467 -27.14 3.76 -1.51
C GLU A 467 -25.72 3.63 -0.94
N PHE A 468 -25.32 4.37 0.10
CA PHE A 468 -23.98 4.29 0.67
C PHE A 468 -23.68 2.89 1.21
N GLN A 469 -24.56 2.36 2.07
CA GLN A 469 -24.40 1.01 2.60
C GLN A 469 -24.51 -0.05 1.51
N ARG A 470 -25.49 0.07 0.62
CA ARG A 470 -25.67 -0.86 -0.51
C ARG A 470 -24.43 -0.90 -1.39
N ASN A 471 -23.87 0.25 -1.75
CA ASN A 471 -22.70 0.35 -2.60
C ASN A 471 -21.44 -0.13 -1.88
N ALA A 472 -21.29 0.13 -0.57
CA ALA A 472 -20.21 -0.41 0.24
C ALA A 472 -20.21 -1.96 0.24
N ARG A 473 -21.41 -2.60 0.36
CA ARG A 473 -21.56 -4.05 0.30
C ARG A 473 -21.19 -4.58 -1.09
N ARG A 474 -21.69 -3.98 -2.17
CA ARG A 474 -21.38 -4.34 -3.56
C ARG A 474 -19.87 -4.25 -3.83
N LEU A 475 -19.26 -3.15 -3.43
CA LEU A 475 -17.83 -2.88 -3.64
C LEU A 475 -16.95 -3.88 -2.89
N LEU A 476 -17.25 -4.15 -1.60
CA LEU A 476 -16.49 -5.11 -0.82
C LEU A 476 -16.65 -6.54 -1.36
N TYR A 477 -17.88 -6.93 -1.74
CA TYR A 477 -18.12 -8.24 -2.35
C TYR A 477 -17.33 -8.41 -3.64
N TYR A 478 -17.37 -7.41 -4.52
CA TYR A 478 -16.64 -7.44 -5.79
C TYR A 478 -15.14 -7.55 -5.56
N GLN A 479 -14.59 -6.72 -4.68
CA GLN A 479 -13.17 -6.73 -4.32
C GLN A 479 -12.72 -8.10 -3.79
N ASN A 480 -13.52 -8.72 -2.94
CA ASN A 480 -13.14 -9.98 -2.28
C ASN A 480 -13.34 -11.21 -3.16
N TYR A 481 -14.35 -11.22 -4.02
CA TYR A 481 -14.83 -12.45 -4.66
C TYR A 481 -14.89 -12.40 -6.19
N ARG A 482 -14.66 -11.23 -6.80
CA ARG A 482 -14.64 -11.05 -8.26
C ARG A 482 -13.29 -10.55 -8.76
N ALA A 483 -12.74 -9.51 -8.12
CA ALA A 483 -11.42 -8.98 -8.48
C ALA A 483 -10.27 -9.80 -7.91
N ALA A 484 -10.45 -10.43 -6.75
CA ALA A 484 -9.43 -11.27 -6.13
C ALA A 484 -9.29 -12.62 -6.87
N LEU A 485 -8.07 -12.90 -7.29
CA LEU A 485 -7.67 -14.17 -7.90
C LEU A 485 -6.96 -15.01 -6.83
N PRO A 486 -7.53 -16.17 -6.43
CA PRO A 486 -6.89 -17.04 -5.47
C PRO A 486 -5.63 -17.69 -6.07
N PHE A 487 -4.62 -17.90 -5.23
CA PHE A 487 -3.43 -18.69 -5.54
C PHE A 487 -2.97 -19.44 -4.30
N ASP A 488 -2.67 -20.72 -4.40
CA ASP A 488 -2.22 -21.64 -3.36
C ASP A 488 -1.20 -22.66 -3.90
#